data_b02199320be8ff996c0cb3d46f005060
#
_entry.id   b02199320be8ff996c0cb3d46f005060
#
_cell.length_a   1.000
_cell.length_b   1.000
_cell.length_c   1.000
_cell.angle_alpha   90.00
_cell.angle_beta   90.00
_cell.angle_gamma   90.00
#
_symmetry.space_group_name_H-M   'P 1'
#
loop_
_entity.id
_entity.type
_entity.pdbx_description
1 polymer ?
#
loop_
_entity_poly.entity_id
_entity_poly.type
_entity_poly.pdbx_seq_one_letter_code
_entity_poly.pdbx_strand_id
1 'polypeptide(L)'
;SEAKVGEQCVLSYIDIHNEVIPDNVVMHGLKQRDGKFIVRIFGVNDNPKENKLFGTDLDKIEKDLGVKLWEDDSHTLWSAVLYPEKDTIEEAVGAALNLYAIVNGNTGADLAAWKEVPKKSLCSGFNDADPDAIIAWNKRMADLVAMDEIAKAIRNKVPAAKLRKRESLTKIQKEWLERRIRKADFSEKMRLHYYLGTILEDEDEVQECFSTIQSEVLATTLRNLSYNENARIVTEKHTVKLPLRVNWGGGWSDTPPYCNENGGTVLNVAILLNGQKPVEVTLEKLSEKKIVFDSRDMDVHGEFNTIEPLQATGDPFDPFALQKACLLACGIIPK
;
A
#
# COMPACT_ATOMS: atom_id res chain seq x y z
N SER A 1 -7.76 6.92 13.12
CA SER A 1 -8.25 6.30 14.36
C SER A 1 -8.64 4.86 14.05
N GLU A 2 -8.49 4.01 15.02
CA GLU A 2 -8.72 2.58 14.86
C GLU A 2 -10.06 2.23 15.51
N ALA A 3 -10.94 1.58 14.74
CA ALA A 3 -12.14 0.96 15.28
C ALA A 3 -11.74 -0.14 16.26
N LYS A 4 -12.48 -0.28 17.36
CA LYS A 4 -12.29 -1.35 18.33
C LYS A 4 -13.44 -2.36 18.19
N VAL A 5 -13.10 -3.62 17.95
CA VAL A 5 -14.07 -4.70 17.82
C VAL A 5 -13.98 -5.57 19.06
N GLY A 6 -15.13 -5.81 19.68
CA GLY A 6 -15.26 -6.69 20.84
C GLY A 6 -15.05 -8.17 20.51
N GLU A 7 -15.06 -9.00 21.53
CA GLU A 7 -14.87 -10.44 21.39
C GLU A 7 -16.13 -11.13 20.81
N GLN A 8 -15.93 -12.23 20.07
CA GLN A 8 -16.99 -13.08 19.51
C GLN A 8 -18.02 -12.31 18.66
N CYS A 9 -17.55 -11.36 17.83
CA CYS A 9 -18.39 -10.59 16.92
C CYS A 9 -18.43 -11.19 15.52
N VAL A 10 -19.58 -11.07 14.84
CA VAL A 10 -19.73 -11.37 13.41
C VAL A 10 -20.11 -10.08 12.70
N LEU A 11 -19.23 -9.59 11.84
CA LEU A 11 -19.41 -8.35 11.10
C LEU A 11 -19.46 -8.65 9.61
N SER A 12 -20.48 -8.17 8.90
CA SER A 12 -20.62 -8.39 7.47
C SER A 12 -21.33 -7.21 6.78
N TYR A 13 -20.83 -6.83 5.61
CA TYR A 13 -21.38 -5.76 4.75
C TYR A 13 -21.49 -4.40 5.48
N ILE A 14 -20.57 -4.08 6.38
CA ILE A 14 -20.48 -2.80 7.09
C ILE A 14 -19.08 -2.19 6.93
N ASP A 15 -19.01 -0.86 6.98
CA ASP A 15 -17.77 -0.10 7.11
C ASP A 15 -17.67 0.49 8.52
N ILE A 16 -16.58 0.21 9.22
CA ILE A 16 -16.32 0.73 10.58
C ILE A 16 -14.99 1.51 10.56
N HIS A 17 -14.98 2.68 11.18
CA HIS A 17 -13.81 3.57 11.18
C HIS A 17 -13.32 3.93 12.59
N ASN A 18 -14.21 4.38 13.45
CA ASN A 18 -13.89 4.88 14.79
C ASN A 18 -14.79 4.27 15.88
N GLU A 19 -15.70 3.41 15.49
CA GLU A 19 -16.70 2.85 16.35
C GLU A 19 -16.10 1.83 17.31
N VAL A 20 -16.73 1.71 18.46
CA VAL A 20 -16.49 0.63 19.42
C VAL A 20 -17.63 -0.38 19.29
N ILE A 21 -17.33 -1.54 18.75
CA ILE A 21 -18.29 -2.64 18.60
C ILE A 21 -18.31 -3.44 19.91
N PRO A 22 -19.46 -3.63 20.55
CA PRO A 22 -19.57 -4.39 21.76
C PRO A 22 -19.33 -5.90 21.54
N ASP A 23 -19.05 -6.62 22.62
CA ASP A 23 -18.85 -8.07 22.57
C ASP A 23 -20.14 -8.83 22.21
N ASN A 24 -19.98 -10.02 21.65
CA ASN A 24 -21.04 -10.99 21.40
C ASN A 24 -22.18 -10.49 20.50
N VAL A 25 -21.88 -9.65 19.52
CA VAL A 25 -22.88 -9.13 18.58
C VAL A 25 -22.66 -9.60 17.15
N VAL A 26 -23.76 -9.74 16.43
CA VAL A 26 -23.81 -9.85 14.97
C VAL A 26 -24.24 -8.51 14.42
N MET A 27 -23.44 -7.93 13.52
CA MET A 27 -23.84 -6.74 12.75
C MET A 27 -23.78 -7.06 11.26
N HIS A 28 -24.90 -6.82 10.58
CA HIS A 28 -25.03 -7.15 9.17
C HIS A 28 -25.69 -5.98 8.41
N GLY A 29 -24.91 -5.35 7.54
CA GLY A 29 -25.38 -4.24 6.71
C GLY A 29 -26.11 -4.73 5.47
N LEU A 30 -27.15 -4.02 5.07
CA LEU A 30 -27.89 -4.25 3.84
C LEU A 30 -28.18 -2.92 3.16
N LYS A 31 -27.81 -2.81 1.89
CA LYS A 31 -28.35 -1.79 1.02
C LYS A 31 -29.73 -2.21 0.55
N GLN A 32 -30.68 -1.30 0.62
CA GLN A 32 -32.06 -1.50 0.18
C GLN A 32 -32.21 -1.09 -1.29
N ARG A 33 -33.24 -1.60 -1.99
CA ARG A 33 -33.54 -1.27 -3.39
C ARG A 33 -33.84 0.21 -3.63
N ASP A 34 -34.34 0.91 -2.61
CA ASP A 34 -34.57 2.36 -2.63
C ASP A 34 -33.30 3.21 -2.41
N GLY A 35 -32.17 2.55 -2.24
CA GLY A 35 -30.86 3.20 -2.02
C GLY A 35 -30.52 3.46 -0.56
N LYS A 36 -31.44 3.25 0.39
CA LYS A 36 -31.18 3.37 1.83
C LYS A 36 -30.32 2.21 2.34
N PHE A 37 -29.83 2.36 3.55
CA PHE A 37 -29.04 1.34 4.26
C PHE A 37 -29.69 1.02 5.60
N ILE A 38 -29.64 -0.25 5.98
CA ILE A 38 -29.92 -0.69 7.34
C ILE A 38 -28.75 -1.53 7.84
N VAL A 39 -28.48 -1.45 9.13
CA VAL A 39 -27.57 -2.38 9.81
C VAL A 39 -28.38 -3.12 10.89
N ARG A 40 -28.49 -4.41 10.68
CA ARG A 40 -29.14 -5.30 11.65
C ARG A 40 -28.14 -5.66 12.73
N ILE A 41 -28.47 -5.44 13.99
CA ILE A 41 -27.65 -5.80 15.14
C ILE A 41 -28.45 -6.67 16.09
N PHE A 42 -27.86 -7.78 16.53
CA PHE A 42 -28.46 -8.70 17.51
C PHE A 42 -27.37 -9.51 18.20
N GLY A 43 -27.66 -10.18 19.28
CA GLY A 43 -26.71 -11.00 20.00
C GLY A 43 -26.34 -12.27 19.22
N VAL A 44 -25.11 -12.74 19.35
CA VAL A 44 -24.64 -14.01 18.70
C VAL A 44 -25.52 -15.20 19.08
N ASN A 45 -26.11 -15.19 20.26
CA ASN A 45 -27.00 -16.24 20.77
C ASN A 45 -28.50 -15.97 20.54
N ASP A 46 -28.86 -14.82 19.93
CA ASP A 46 -30.25 -14.53 19.65
C ASP A 46 -30.78 -15.38 18.50
N ASN A 47 -32.00 -15.92 18.69
CA ASN A 47 -32.66 -16.68 17.66
C ASN A 47 -33.77 -15.80 17.00
N PRO A 48 -33.72 -15.55 15.68
CA PRO A 48 -34.75 -14.73 15.01
C PRO A 48 -36.17 -15.24 15.15
N LYS A 49 -36.39 -16.49 15.49
CA LYS A 49 -37.71 -17.09 15.74
C LYS A 49 -38.21 -16.92 17.17
N GLU A 50 -37.39 -16.35 18.04
CA GLU A 50 -37.74 -16.08 19.45
C GLU A 50 -38.05 -14.61 19.67
N ASN A 51 -38.71 -14.33 20.81
CA ASN A 51 -39.07 -12.98 21.23
C ASN A 51 -37.99 -12.38 22.14
N LYS A 52 -36.72 -12.29 21.62
CA LYS A 52 -35.57 -11.76 22.39
C LYS A 52 -34.61 -10.97 21.52
N LEU A 53 -34.04 -9.89 22.09
CA LEU A 53 -32.93 -9.12 21.54
C LEU A 53 -31.89 -8.87 22.65
N PHE A 54 -30.65 -9.27 22.44
CA PHE A 54 -29.56 -9.25 23.44
C PHE A 54 -29.97 -9.93 24.77
N GLY A 55 -30.73 -11.01 24.66
CA GLY A 55 -31.27 -11.73 25.82
C GLY A 55 -32.44 -11.07 26.51
N THR A 56 -32.87 -9.87 26.09
CA THR A 56 -34.00 -9.12 26.65
C THR A 56 -35.29 -9.42 25.86
N ASP A 57 -36.37 -9.64 26.57
CA ASP A 57 -37.69 -9.87 26.00
C ASP A 57 -38.22 -8.63 25.22
N LEU A 58 -38.63 -8.84 23.97
CA LEU A 58 -39.07 -7.75 23.09
C LEU A 58 -40.39 -7.11 23.50
N ASP A 59 -41.32 -7.85 24.10
CA ASP A 59 -42.57 -7.24 24.62
C ASP A 59 -42.27 -6.29 25.80
N LYS A 60 -41.23 -6.64 26.59
CA LYS A 60 -40.73 -5.73 27.63
C LYS A 60 -40.07 -4.48 27.00
N ILE A 61 -39.26 -4.65 25.97
CA ILE A 61 -38.66 -3.52 25.24
C ILE A 61 -39.76 -2.61 24.66
N GLU A 62 -40.76 -3.18 23.99
CA GLU A 62 -41.91 -2.44 23.45
C GLU A 62 -42.57 -1.57 24.51
N LYS A 63 -42.87 -2.18 25.68
CA LYS A 63 -43.48 -1.48 26.81
C LYS A 63 -42.60 -0.39 27.39
N ASP A 64 -41.33 -0.69 27.63
CA ASP A 64 -40.39 0.24 28.26
C ASP A 64 -40.10 1.44 27.34
N LEU A 65 -40.03 1.21 26.04
CA LEU A 65 -39.82 2.25 25.05
C LEU A 65 -41.11 3.00 24.67
N GLY A 66 -42.30 2.45 24.94
CA GLY A 66 -43.56 3.03 24.57
C GLY A 66 -43.78 3.17 23.06
N VAL A 67 -43.38 2.16 22.30
CA VAL A 67 -43.45 2.09 20.84
C VAL A 67 -44.12 0.79 20.42
N LYS A 68 -44.62 0.72 19.18
CA LYS A 68 -45.12 -0.53 18.60
C LYS A 68 -43.99 -1.15 17.77
N LEU A 69 -43.59 -2.39 18.09
CA LEU A 69 -42.49 -3.08 17.43
C LEU A 69 -42.93 -4.08 16.35
N TRP A 70 -44.18 -4.50 16.32
CA TRP A 70 -44.62 -5.65 15.54
C TRP A 70 -45.20 -5.28 14.20
N GLU A 71 -44.77 -5.93 13.12
CA GLU A 71 -45.36 -5.90 11.78
C GLU A 71 -46.49 -6.94 11.64
N ASP A 72 -46.43 -8.02 12.46
CA ASP A 72 -47.40 -9.13 12.45
C ASP A 72 -47.68 -9.66 13.87
N ASP A 73 -48.51 -10.67 13.99
CA ASP A 73 -48.86 -11.29 15.25
C ASP A 73 -47.86 -12.37 15.74
N SER A 74 -46.73 -12.52 15.07
CA SER A 74 -45.74 -13.56 15.41
C SER A 74 -44.93 -13.25 16.67
N HIS A 75 -44.78 -11.98 17.01
CA HIS A 75 -43.99 -11.48 18.14
C HIS A 75 -42.59 -12.12 18.21
N THR A 76 -41.88 -12.14 17.08
CA THR A 76 -40.51 -12.69 16.97
C THR A 76 -39.50 -11.60 16.61
N LEU A 77 -38.24 -11.83 16.92
CA LEU A 77 -37.17 -10.91 16.49
C LEU A 77 -37.14 -10.73 14.97
N TRP A 78 -37.64 -11.72 14.20
CA TRP A 78 -37.72 -11.63 12.74
C TRP A 78 -38.68 -10.53 12.27
N SER A 79 -39.80 -10.31 12.97
CA SER A 79 -40.81 -9.35 12.61
C SER A 79 -40.75 -8.04 13.40
N ALA A 80 -39.87 -7.92 14.38
CA ALA A 80 -39.74 -6.72 15.20
C ALA A 80 -39.10 -5.55 14.41
N VAL A 81 -39.79 -4.41 14.33
CA VAL A 81 -39.40 -3.19 13.61
C VAL A 81 -38.39 -2.37 14.43
N LEU A 82 -37.13 -2.71 14.33
CA LEU A 82 -36.05 -2.23 15.21
C LEU A 82 -35.02 -1.40 14.52
N TYR A 83 -34.75 -1.63 13.21
CA TYR A 83 -33.53 -1.20 12.51
C TYR A 83 -33.77 0.05 11.68
N PRO A 84 -33.19 1.22 12.06
CA PRO A 84 -33.37 2.49 11.35
C PRO A 84 -32.83 2.44 9.92
N GLU A 85 -33.59 3.03 9.00
CA GLU A 85 -33.16 3.30 7.63
C GLU A 85 -32.30 4.58 7.60
N LYS A 86 -31.18 4.55 6.90
CA LYS A 86 -30.23 5.66 6.79
C LYS A 86 -29.78 5.86 5.34
N ASP A 87 -29.22 7.03 5.05
CA ASP A 87 -28.72 7.37 3.71
C ASP A 87 -27.35 6.78 3.43
N THR A 88 -26.54 6.52 4.46
CA THR A 88 -25.21 5.92 4.34
C THR A 88 -25.04 4.72 5.27
N ILE A 89 -24.05 3.86 4.93
CA ILE A 89 -23.76 2.68 5.76
C ILE A 89 -23.16 3.09 7.12
N GLU A 90 -22.39 4.17 7.17
CA GLU A 90 -21.80 4.70 8.40
C GLU A 90 -22.87 5.18 9.37
N GLU A 91 -23.86 5.92 8.86
CA GLU A 91 -25.01 6.35 9.68
C GLU A 91 -25.83 5.14 10.18
N ALA A 92 -26.00 4.12 9.33
CA ALA A 92 -26.71 2.90 9.69
C ALA A 92 -25.95 2.09 10.77
N VAL A 93 -24.61 2.06 10.73
CA VAL A 93 -23.77 1.48 11.80
C VAL A 93 -23.97 2.24 13.10
N GLY A 94 -23.90 3.56 13.08
CA GLY A 94 -24.15 4.40 14.27
C GLY A 94 -25.56 4.18 14.85
N ALA A 95 -26.58 4.07 13.99
CA ALA A 95 -27.97 3.80 14.42
C ALA A 95 -28.14 2.39 15.04
N ALA A 96 -27.43 1.39 14.53
CA ALA A 96 -27.43 0.05 15.11
C ALA A 96 -26.77 0.03 16.50
N LEU A 97 -25.65 0.71 16.66
CA LEU A 97 -24.98 0.83 17.96
C LEU A 97 -25.83 1.64 18.96
N ASN A 98 -26.56 2.65 18.49
CA ASN A 98 -27.54 3.36 19.33
C ASN A 98 -28.67 2.44 19.80
N LEU A 99 -29.19 1.56 18.93
CA LEU A 99 -30.18 0.55 19.31
C LEU A 99 -29.63 -0.39 20.40
N TYR A 100 -28.40 -0.85 20.24
CA TYR A 100 -27.73 -1.66 21.27
C TYR A 100 -27.66 -0.91 22.60
N ALA A 101 -27.27 0.37 22.58
CA ALA A 101 -27.18 1.21 23.77
C ALA A 101 -28.55 1.41 24.43
N ILE A 102 -29.63 1.63 23.66
CA ILE A 102 -31.00 1.77 24.15
C ILE A 102 -31.43 0.51 24.89
N VAL A 103 -31.31 -0.66 24.27
CA VAL A 103 -31.80 -1.93 24.84
C VAL A 103 -31.03 -2.31 26.09
N ASN A 104 -29.72 -2.01 26.15
CA ASN A 104 -28.87 -2.31 27.30
C ASN A 104 -28.84 -1.19 28.37
N GLY A 105 -29.59 -0.12 28.18
CA GLY A 105 -29.67 0.98 29.15
C GLY A 105 -28.38 1.78 29.31
N ASN A 106 -27.55 1.84 28.26
CA ASN A 106 -26.27 2.51 28.30
C ASN A 106 -26.42 4.03 28.32
N THR A 107 -25.54 4.71 29.04
CA THR A 107 -25.47 6.17 29.07
C THR A 107 -25.08 6.69 27.68
N GLY A 108 -25.82 7.69 27.18
CA GLY A 108 -25.57 8.29 25.85
C GLY A 108 -26.45 7.71 24.74
N ALA A 109 -27.35 6.77 25.03
CA ALA A 109 -28.35 6.29 24.08
C ALA A 109 -29.33 7.42 23.70
N ASP A 110 -29.56 7.63 22.39
CA ASP A 110 -30.54 8.60 21.88
C ASP A 110 -31.80 7.90 21.44
N LEU A 111 -32.72 7.78 22.41
CA LEU A 111 -34.05 7.20 22.19
C LEU A 111 -34.94 8.08 21.30
N ALA A 112 -34.85 9.41 21.39
CA ALA A 112 -35.65 10.32 20.61
C ALA A 112 -35.31 10.20 19.13
N ALA A 113 -34.05 10.29 18.79
CA ALA A 113 -33.55 10.09 17.42
C ALA A 113 -33.94 8.71 16.86
N TRP A 114 -33.90 7.66 17.69
CA TRP A 114 -34.32 6.32 17.25
C TRP A 114 -35.83 6.24 16.99
N LYS A 115 -36.66 6.91 17.78
CA LYS A 115 -38.15 6.88 17.62
C LYS A 115 -38.60 7.56 16.34
N GLU A 116 -37.96 8.64 15.93
CA GLU A 116 -38.42 9.53 14.85
C GLU A 116 -38.09 9.01 13.44
N VAL A 117 -37.22 8.03 13.30
CA VAL A 117 -36.78 7.55 11.97
C VAL A 117 -37.56 6.32 11.51
N PRO A 118 -37.81 6.16 10.19
CA PRO A 118 -38.34 4.93 9.62
C PRO A 118 -37.42 3.74 9.98
N LYS A 119 -38.07 2.61 10.24
CA LYS A 119 -37.39 1.38 10.64
C LYS A 119 -37.88 0.18 9.86
N LYS A 120 -37.04 -0.84 9.79
CA LYS A 120 -37.40 -2.15 9.24
C LYS A 120 -37.22 -3.25 10.28
N SER A 121 -37.92 -4.36 10.07
CA SER A 121 -37.67 -5.61 10.76
C SER A 121 -36.52 -6.38 10.09
N LEU A 122 -36.08 -7.52 10.66
CA LEU A 122 -35.20 -8.45 9.96
C LEU A 122 -35.85 -8.95 8.66
N CYS A 123 -37.17 -9.21 8.69
CA CYS A 123 -37.94 -9.69 7.56
C CYS A 123 -38.00 -8.67 6.43
N SER A 124 -38.56 -7.47 6.71
CA SER A 124 -38.72 -6.45 5.68
C SER A 124 -37.37 -5.97 5.13
N GLY A 125 -36.37 -5.81 5.98
CA GLY A 125 -35.01 -5.46 5.55
C GLY A 125 -34.36 -6.52 4.64
N PHE A 126 -34.63 -7.81 4.86
CA PHE A 126 -34.14 -8.87 3.98
C PHE A 126 -34.89 -8.89 2.64
N ASN A 127 -36.20 -8.75 2.65
CA ASN A 127 -37.04 -8.78 1.45
C ASN A 127 -36.78 -7.58 0.53
N ASP A 128 -36.45 -6.42 1.09
CA ASP A 128 -36.18 -5.19 0.35
C ASP A 128 -34.68 -5.00 0.01
N ALA A 129 -33.82 -5.94 0.41
CA ALA A 129 -32.39 -5.89 0.11
C ALA A 129 -32.11 -5.88 -1.39
N ASP A 130 -31.09 -5.12 -1.79
CA ASP A 130 -30.55 -5.08 -3.15
C ASP A 130 -29.53 -6.20 -3.35
N PRO A 131 -29.87 -7.29 -4.09
CA PRO A 131 -28.95 -8.40 -4.29
C PRO A 131 -27.72 -8.02 -5.12
N ASP A 132 -27.85 -7.05 -6.05
CA ASP A 132 -26.73 -6.61 -6.88
C ASP A 132 -25.72 -5.84 -6.04
N ALA A 133 -26.16 -5.08 -5.06
CA ALA A 133 -25.28 -4.42 -4.10
C ALA A 133 -24.49 -5.42 -3.25
N ILE A 134 -25.08 -6.54 -2.85
CA ILE A 134 -24.41 -7.62 -2.12
C ILE A 134 -23.33 -8.27 -2.99
N ILE A 135 -23.65 -8.55 -4.25
CA ILE A 135 -22.68 -9.12 -5.22
C ILE A 135 -21.52 -8.16 -5.46
N ALA A 136 -21.82 -6.86 -5.65
CA ALA A 136 -20.80 -5.83 -5.85
C ALA A 136 -19.87 -5.70 -4.63
N TRP A 137 -20.43 -5.74 -3.42
CA TRP A 137 -19.66 -5.73 -2.19
C TRP A 137 -18.71 -6.94 -2.09
N ASN A 138 -19.22 -8.15 -2.37
CA ASN A 138 -18.40 -9.36 -2.33
C ASN A 138 -17.23 -9.29 -3.33
N LYS A 139 -17.46 -8.79 -4.54
CA LYS A 139 -16.40 -8.56 -5.53
C LYS A 139 -15.36 -7.56 -5.01
N ARG A 140 -15.81 -6.44 -4.44
CA ARG A 140 -14.92 -5.43 -3.84
C ARG A 140 -14.08 -6.03 -2.72
N MET A 141 -14.67 -6.80 -1.82
CA MET A 141 -13.95 -7.44 -0.72
C MET A 141 -12.92 -8.46 -1.23
N ALA A 142 -13.29 -9.27 -2.23
CA ALA A 142 -12.35 -10.21 -2.85
C ALA A 142 -11.13 -9.49 -3.47
N ASP A 143 -11.36 -8.35 -4.12
CA ASP A 143 -10.29 -7.52 -4.68
C ASP A 143 -9.36 -6.98 -3.59
N LEU A 144 -9.92 -6.46 -2.48
CA LEU A 144 -9.14 -5.92 -1.36
C LEU A 144 -8.34 -7.02 -0.63
N VAL A 145 -8.95 -8.17 -0.38
CA VAL A 145 -8.27 -9.34 0.22
C VAL A 145 -7.08 -9.77 -0.63
N ALA A 146 -7.26 -9.82 -1.95
CA ALA A 146 -6.20 -10.18 -2.88
C ALA A 146 -5.00 -9.22 -2.84
N MET A 147 -5.26 -7.92 -2.63
CA MET A 147 -4.18 -6.93 -2.48
C MET A 147 -3.52 -7.00 -1.10
N ASP A 148 -4.28 -7.32 -0.05
CA ASP A 148 -3.72 -7.55 1.28
C ASP A 148 -2.83 -8.81 1.32
N GLU A 149 -3.15 -9.85 0.56
CA GLU A 149 -2.28 -11.03 0.39
C GLU A 149 -0.91 -10.66 -0.19
N ILE A 150 -0.88 -9.78 -1.21
CA ILE A 150 0.38 -9.26 -1.78
C ILE A 150 1.14 -8.47 -0.72
N ALA A 151 0.47 -7.57 0.01
CA ALA A 151 1.09 -6.80 1.08
C ALA A 151 1.63 -7.69 2.22
N LYS A 152 0.93 -8.75 2.57
CA LYS A 152 1.39 -9.76 3.55
C LYS A 152 2.59 -10.53 3.03
N ALA A 153 2.59 -10.93 1.75
CA ALA A 153 3.71 -11.63 1.14
C ALA A 153 4.99 -10.76 1.17
N ILE A 154 4.87 -9.48 0.85
CA ILE A 154 5.99 -8.52 0.92
C ILE A 154 6.53 -8.44 2.36
N ARG A 155 5.64 -8.27 3.37
CA ARG A 155 6.06 -8.19 4.78
C ARG A 155 6.74 -9.47 5.26
N ASN A 156 6.23 -10.62 4.86
CA ASN A 156 6.70 -11.94 5.29
C ASN A 156 7.82 -12.48 4.38
N LYS A 157 8.31 -11.68 3.42
CA LYS A 157 9.38 -12.04 2.49
C LYS A 157 9.09 -13.34 1.71
N VAL A 158 7.82 -13.57 1.37
CA VAL A 158 7.42 -14.69 0.51
C VAL A 158 7.81 -14.34 -0.93
N PRO A 159 8.55 -15.19 -1.66
CA PRO A 159 8.94 -14.90 -3.04
C PRO A 159 7.74 -14.61 -3.95
N ALA A 160 7.83 -13.56 -4.77
CA ALA A 160 6.75 -13.14 -5.68
C ALA A 160 6.29 -14.28 -6.62
N ALA A 161 7.22 -15.12 -7.07
CA ALA A 161 6.93 -16.27 -7.93
C ALA A 161 6.01 -17.34 -7.29
N LYS A 162 5.83 -17.32 -5.96
CA LYS A 162 4.88 -18.21 -5.25
C LYS A 162 3.47 -17.67 -5.23
N LEU A 163 3.25 -16.41 -5.60
CA LEU A 163 1.92 -15.82 -5.64
C LEU A 163 1.21 -16.20 -6.94
N ARG A 164 -0.14 -16.18 -6.88
CA ARG A 164 -0.97 -16.47 -8.03
C ARG A 164 -0.80 -15.39 -9.11
N LYS A 165 -0.45 -15.81 -10.31
CA LYS A 165 -0.41 -14.93 -11.49
C LYS A 165 -1.80 -14.40 -11.84
N ARG A 166 -1.87 -13.21 -12.44
CA ARG A 166 -3.09 -12.51 -12.83
C ARG A 166 -2.91 -11.89 -14.21
N GLU A 167 -3.96 -11.86 -14.98
CA GLU A 167 -3.94 -11.23 -16.31
C GLU A 167 -4.01 -9.70 -16.23
N SER A 168 -4.70 -9.16 -15.22
CA SER A 168 -4.85 -7.72 -15.01
C SER A 168 -5.31 -7.40 -13.60
N LEU A 169 -5.21 -6.12 -13.22
CA LEU A 169 -5.79 -5.58 -12.00
C LEU A 169 -7.16 -4.96 -12.26
N THR A 170 -8.11 -5.18 -11.34
CA THR A 170 -9.39 -4.46 -11.35
C THR A 170 -9.19 -2.98 -10.99
N LYS A 171 -10.20 -2.14 -11.25
CA LYS A 171 -10.17 -0.72 -10.88
C LYS A 171 -9.89 -0.53 -9.37
N ILE A 172 -10.54 -1.31 -8.52
CA ILE A 172 -10.39 -1.25 -7.07
C ILE A 172 -8.96 -1.59 -6.64
N GLN A 173 -8.37 -2.62 -7.26
CA GLN A 173 -6.99 -3.03 -6.99
C GLN A 173 -5.98 -1.95 -7.42
N LYS A 174 -6.20 -1.31 -8.58
CA LYS A 174 -5.38 -0.17 -9.05
C LYS A 174 -5.45 1.00 -8.08
N GLU A 175 -6.66 1.42 -7.66
CA GLU A 175 -6.84 2.50 -6.68
C GLU A 175 -6.20 2.19 -5.31
N TRP A 176 -6.26 0.94 -4.85
CA TRP A 176 -5.58 0.50 -3.64
C TRP A 176 -4.07 0.62 -3.79
N LEU A 177 -3.54 0.14 -4.91
CA LEU A 177 -2.11 0.18 -5.23
C LEU A 177 -1.57 1.60 -5.28
N GLU A 178 -2.22 2.50 -6.02
CA GLU A 178 -1.82 3.90 -6.10
C GLU A 178 -1.78 4.59 -4.73
N ARG A 179 -2.78 4.32 -3.87
CA ARG A 179 -2.79 4.83 -2.49
C ARG A 179 -1.65 4.26 -1.67
N ARG A 180 -1.33 2.98 -1.85
CA ARG A 180 -0.27 2.29 -1.14
C ARG A 180 1.11 2.82 -1.57
N ILE A 181 1.37 2.93 -2.86
CA ILE A 181 2.63 3.45 -3.42
C ILE A 181 2.89 4.89 -2.95
N ARG A 182 1.85 5.74 -2.90
CA ARG A 182 2.00 7.11 -2.38
C ARG A 182 2.43 7.20 -0.91
N LYS A 183 2.11 6.20 -0.11
CA LYS A 183 2.42 6.15 1.34
C LYS A 183 3.63 5.26 1.66
N ALA A 184 4.06 4.45 0.73
CA ALA A 184 5.13 3.49 0.90
C ALA A 184 6.49 4.18 1.07
N ASP A 185 7.33 3.63 1.93
CA ASP A 185 8.76 3.94 1.91
C ASP A 185 9.42 3.37 0.65
N PHE A 186 10.69 3.73 0.45
CA PHE A 186 11.46 3.28 -0.71
C PHE A 186 11.46 1.76 -0.87
N SER A 187 11.72 1.03 0.21
CA SER A 187 11.83 -0.44 0.17
C SER A 187 10.48 -1.11 -0.16
N GLU A 188 9.39 -0.62 0.41
CA GLU A 188 8.04 -1.12 0.13
C GLU A 188 7.61 -0.78 -1.30
N LYS A 189 7.88 0.46 -1.77
CA LYS A 189 7.55 0.89 -3.13
C LYS A 189 8.23 0.01 -4.17
N MET A 190 9.54 -0.18 -4.05
CA MET A 190 10.32 -1.04 -4.94
C MET A 190 9.78 -2.47 -4.98
N ARG A 191 9.48 -3.06 -3.81
CA ARG A 191 8.93 -4.42 -3.73
C ARG A 191 7.54 -4.52 -4.32
N LEU A 192 6.68 -3.51 -4.16
CA LEU A 192 5.36 -3.47 -4.77
C LEU A 192 5.47 -3.57 -6.30
N HIS A 193 6.30 -2.75 -6.94
CA HIS A 193 6.52 -2.80 -8.38
C HIS A 193 7.06 -4.17 -8.82
N TYR A 194 8.06 -4.71 -8.12
CA TYR A 194 8.61 -6.02 -8.45
C TYR A 194 7.59 -7.17 -8.32
N TYR A 195 6.81 -7.18 -7.23
CA TYR A 195 5.79 -8.21 -7.01
C TYR A 195 4.68 -8.12 -8.05
N LEU A 196 4.25 -6.91 -8.38
CA LEU A 196 3.23 -6.69 -9.40
C LEU A 196 3.71 -7.09 -10.79
N GLY A 197 4.90 -6.66 -11.19
CA GLY A 197 5.49 -7.06 -12.46
C GLY A 197 5.62 -8.58 -12.59
N THR A 198 6.01 -9.27 -11.51
CA THR A 198 6.09 -10.74 -11.49
C THR A 198 4.72 -11.41 -11.57
N ILE A 199 3.71 -10.88 -10.87
CA ILE A 199 2.35 -11.46 -10.82
C ILE A 199 1.59 -11.20 -12.12
N LEU A 200 1.78 -10.03 -12.74
CA LEU A 200 1.12 -9.62 -13.98
C LEU A 200 1.90 -10.02 -15.23
N GLU A 201 3.12 -10.52 -15.07
CA GLU A 201 4.07 -10.73 -16.19
C GLU A 201 4.30 -9.45 -17.00
N ASP A 202 4.37 -8.31 -16.27
CA ASP A 202 4.48 -6.95 -16.81
C ASP A 202 5.93 -6.45 -16.65
N GLU A 203 6.64 -6.37 -17.78
CA GLU A 203 8.04 -5.93 -17.80
C GLU A 203 8.19 -4.45 -17.45
N ASP A 204 7.21 -3.60 -17.75
CA ASP A 204 7.23 -2.17 -17.43
C ASP A 204 7.16 -1.95 -15.91
N GLU A 205 6.34 -2.73 -15.19
CA GLU A 205 6.30 -2.71 -13.73
C GLU A 205 7.62 -3.20 -13.10
N VAL A 206 8.27 -4.20 -13.69
CA VAL A 206 9.61 -4.63 -13.26
C VAL A 206 10.64 -3.53 -13.51
N GLN A 207 10.57 -2.88 -14.66
CA GLN A 207 11.45 -1.77 -14.99
C GLN A 207 11.26 -0.58 -14.04
N GLU A 208 10.04 -0.27 -13.62
CA GLU A 208 9.74 0.77 -12.63
C GLU A 208 10.35 0.45 -11.25
N CYS A 209 10.45 -0.83 -10.89
CA CYS A 209 11.22 -1.25 -9.71
C CYS A 209 12.68 -0.80 -9.80
N PHE A 210 13.35 -1.05 -10.93
CA PHE A 210 14.75 -0.66 -11.13
C PHE A 210 14.94 0.85 -11.24
N SER A 211 14.02 1.56 -11.91
CA SER A 211 13.99 3.03 -11.98
C SER A 211 13.86 3.67 -10.60
N THR A 212 13.04 3.08 -9.74
CA THR A 212 12.87 3.49 -8.34
C THR A 212 14.17 3.34 -7.55
N ILE A 213 14.88 2.21 -7.73
CA ILE A 213 16.18 1.97 -7.10
C ILE A 213 17.23 3.00 -7.58
N GLN A 214 17.31 3.19 -8.89
CA GLN A 214 18.24 4.14 -9.50
C GLN A 214 18.01 5.56 -8.98
N SER A 215 16.75 6.00 -8.95
CA SER A 215 16.37 7.33 -8.47
C SER A 215 16.75 7.55 -7.01
N GLU A 216 16.57 6.56 -6.13
CA GLU A 216 16.93 6.68 -4.72
C GLU A 216 18.45 6.67 -4.50
N VAL A 217 19.17 5.83 -5.24
CA VAL A 217 20.65 5.80 -5.21
C VAL A 217 21.21 7.16 -5.62
N LEU A 218 20.72 7.72 -6.73
CA LEU A 218 21.10 9.05 -7.19
C LEU A 218 20.73 10.13 -6.17
N ALA A 219 19.49 10.13 -5.65
CA ALA A 219 19.02 11.10 -4.67
C ALA A 219 19.87 11.05 -3.39
N THR A 220 20.22 9.85 -2.91
CA THR A 220 21.05 9.66 -1.71
C THR A 220 22.47 10.12 -1.95
N THR A 221 23.05 9.77 -3.09
CA THR A 221 24.41 10.19 -3.48
C THR A 221 24.50 11.69 -3.64
N LEU A 222 23.50 12.31 -4.29
CA LEU A 222 23.51 13.74 -4.61
C LEU A 222 23.00 14.62 -3.45
N ARG A 223 22.38 14.05 -2.41
CA ARG A 223 21.80 14.81 -1.27
C ARG A 223 22.84 15.60 -0.51
N ASN A 224 24.03 15.05 -0.33
CA ASN A 224 25.12 15.62 0.46
C ASN A 224 26.18 16.32 -0.39
N LEU A 225 25.98 16.42 -1.70
CA LEU A 225 26.93 17.03 -2.61
C LEU A 225 26.54 18.47 -2.91
N SER A 226 27.43 19.38 -2.57
CA SER A 226 27.35 20.77 -2.98
C SER A 226 28.29 21.02 -4.13
N TYR A 227 27.76 21.65 -5.18
CA TYR A 227 28.60 22.20 -6.25
C TYR A 227 29.53 23.28 -5.65
N ASN A 228 30.84 23.16 -5.92
CA ASN A 228 31.82 24.13 -5.44
C ASN A 228 32.18 25.10 -6.58
N GLU A 229 31.47 26.22 -6.62
CA GLU A 229 31.73 27.30 -7.62
C GLU A 229 33.14 27.85 -7.59
N ASN A 230 33.87 27.66 -6.49
CA ASN A 230 35.24 28.11 -6.31
C ASN A 230 36.28 26.98 -6.53
N ALA A 231 35.83 25.82 -7.00
CA ALA A 231 36.78 24.73 -7.30
C ALA A 231 37.75 25.17 -8.39
N ARG A 232 39.03 24.87 -8.20
CA ARG A 232 40.08 25.21 -9.16
C ARG A 232 40.97 24.03 -9.41
N ILE A 233 41.37 23.82 -10.68
CA ILE A 233 42.37 22.81 -11.02
C ILE A 233 43.72 23.36 -10.60
N VAL A 234 44.34 22.68 -9.64
CA VAL A 234 45.66 23.09 -9.05
C VAL A 234 46.83 22.37 -9.65
N THR A 235 46.64 21.27 -10.39
CA THR A 235 47.65 20.47 -11.04
C THR A 235 47.39 20.34 -12.51
N GLU A 236 48.41 20.41 -13.36
CA GLU A 236 48.24 20.27 -14.81
C GLU A 236 47.90 18.80 -15.20
N LYS A 237 48.43 17.83 -14.47
CA LYS A 237 48.17 16.42 -14.71
C LYS A 237 48.18 15.61 -13.41
N HIS A 238 47.24 14.72 -13.26
CA HIS A 238 47.13 13.79 -12.14
C HIS A 238 46.75 12.40 -12.61
N THR A 239 47.53 11.38 -12.16
CA THR A 239 47.29 9.99 -12.51
C THR A 239 47.05 9.14 -11.26
N VAL A 240 45.96 8.39 -11.24
CA VAL A 240 45.63 7.44 -10.18
C VAL A 240 45.72 6.02 -10.73
N LYS A 241 46.38 5.13 -9.99
CA LYS A 241 46.45 3.71 -10.32
C LYS A 241 45.77 2.88 -9.24
N LEU A 242 44.85 2.03 -9.63
CA LEU A 242 44.04 1.20 -8.75
C LEU A 242 44.23 -0.28 -9.02
N PRO A 243 44.13 -1.14 -7.98
CA PRO A 243 44.12 -2.59 -8.17
C PRO A 243 42.85 -3.04 -8.89
N LEU A 244 42.89 -4.22 -9.50
CA LEU A 244 41.69 -4.85 -10.05
C LEU A 244 40.85 -5.46 -8.91
N ARG A 245 39.54 -5.18 -8.91
CA ARG A 245 38.62 -5.85 -8.02
C ARG A 245 38.10 -7.13 -8.65
N VAL A 246 38.28 -8.25 -7.98
CA VAL A 246 37.73 -9.54 -8.38
C VAL A 246 36.66 -9.96 -7.38
N ASN A 247 35.49 -10.31 -7.88
CA ASN A 247 34.43 -10.90 -7.08
C ASN A 247 34.68 -12.41 -6.98
N TRP A 248 34.94 -12.92 -5.76
CA TRP A 248 35.17 -14.34 -5.50
C TRP A 248 33.91 -15.09 -5.14
N GLY A 249 32.91 -14.40 -4.63
CA GLY A 249 31.62 -15.02 -4.28
C GLY A 249 30.55 -14.03 -3.94
N GLY A 250 29.31 -14.43 -4.17
CA GLY A 250 28.11 -13.67 -3.80
C GLY A 250 27.79 -12.46 -4.69
N GLY A 251 28.49 -12.27 -5.83
CA GLY A 251 28.15 -11.20 -6.76
C GLY A 251 26.69 -11.28 -7.20
N TRP A 252 26.03 -10.13 -7.30
CA TRP A 252 24.60 -9.97 -7.51
C TRP A 252 23.70 -10.36 -6.33
N SER A 253 24.20 -11.03 -5.28
CA SER A 253 23.42 -11.28 -4.08
C SER A 253 23.08 -10.00 -3.30
N ASP A 254 23.89 -8.95 -3.48
CA ASP A 254 23.71 -7.61 -2.91
C ASP A 254 22.83 -6.69 -3.79
N THR A 255 22.32 -7.21 -4.90
CA THR A 255 21.50 -6.44 -5.83
C THR A 255 20.00 -6.68 -5.58
N PRO A 256 19.19 -5.61 -5.49
CA PRO A 256 17.73 -5.74 -5.45
C PRO A 256 17.20 -6.43 -6.74
N PRO A 257 16.12 -7.15 -6.64
CA PRO A 257 15.27 -7.38 -5.45
C PRO A 257 15.79 -8.48 -4.52
N TYR A 258 16.77 -9.30 -4.95
CA TYR A 258 17.24 -10.46 -4.20
C TYR A 258 17.71 -10.10 -2.78
N CYS A 259 18.56 -9.07 -2.64
CA CYS A 259 19.07 -8.68 -1.32
C CYS A 259 18.01 -8.18 -0.36
N ASN A 260 16.89 -7.64 -0.87
CA ASN A 260 15.79 -7.18 -0.05
C ASN A 260 14.94 -8.32 0.51
N GLU A 261 14.92 -9.46 -0.18
CA GLU A 261 14.18 -10.65 0.24
C GLU A 261 15.04 -11.58 1.10
N ASN A 262 16.30 -11.73 0.74
CA ASN A 262 17.15 -12.79 1.28
C ASN A 262 18.39 -12.27 2.05
N GLY A 263 18.65 -10.98 1.97
CA GLY A 263 19.96 -10.43 2.33
C GLY A 263 21.00 -10.73 1.25
N GLY A 264 22.14 -10.00 1.26
CA GLY A 264 23.22 -10.20 0.31
C GLY A 264 24.59 -10.16 0.99
N THR A 265 25.50 -11.01 0.52
CA THR A 265 26.89 -11.01 0.98
C THR A 265 27.81 -11.17 -0.22
N VAL A 266 28.77 -10.26 -0.35
CA VAL A 266 29.74 -10.28 -1.46
C VAL A 266 31.15 -10.35 -0.89
N LEU A 267 31.94 -11.27 -1.42
CA LEU A 267 33.38 -11.37 -1.14
C LEU A 267 34.18 -10.85 -2.34
N ASN A 268 34.80 -9.69 -2.15
CA ASN A 268 35.66 -9.08 -3.15
C ASN A 268 37.12 -9.06 -2.71
N VAL A 269 38.02 -9.20 -3.66
CA VAL A 269 39.46 -9.12 -3.44
C VAL A 269 40.06 -8.10 -4.38
N ALA A 270 40.96 -7.26 -3.87
CA ALA A 270 41.78 -6.38 -4.67
C ALA A 270 43.08 -7.10 -5.06
N ILE A 271 43.34 -7.22 -6.36
CA ILE A 271 44.50 -7.92 -6.88
C ILE A 271 45.40 -7.03 -7.74
N LEU A 272 46.68 -7.36 -7.77
CA LEU A 272 47.65 -6.78 -8.71
C LEU A 272 47.80 -7.71 -9.90
N LEU A 273 47.93 -7.16 -11.08
CA LEU A 273 48.24 -7.91 -12.29
C LEU A 273 49.75 -7.81 -12.53
N ASN A 274 50.47 -8.95 -12.45
CA ASN A 274 51.93 -9.01 -12.53
C ASN A 274 52.65 -8.02 -11.57
N GLY A 275 52.12 -7.87 -10.35
CA GLY A 275 52.62 -6.94 -9.34
C GLY A 275 52.27 -5.47 -9.56
N GLN A 276 51.49 -5.15 -10.57
CA GLN A 276 51.11 -3.77 -10.90
C GLN A 276 49.58 -3.53 -10.73
N LYS A 277 49.21 -2.28 -10.51
CA LYS A 277 47.80 -1.82 -10.47
C LYS A 277 47.33 -1.58 -11.92
N PRO A 278 46.46 -2.41 -12.47
CA PRO A 278 46.13 -2.39 -13.90
C PRO A 278 45.11 -1.29 -14.31
N VAL A 279 44.36 -0.75 -13.35
CA VAL A 279 43.39 0.32 -13.65
C VAL A 279 44.09 1.66 -13.49
N GLU A 280 44.14 2.44 -14.54
CA GLU A 280 44.74 3.75 -14.55
C GLU A 280 43.74 4.83 -15.04
N VAL A 281 43.62 5.90 -14.28
CA VAL A 281 42.84 7.09 -14.65
C VAL A 281 43.75 8.30 -14.61
N THR A 282 43.83 9.01 -15.73
CA THR A 282 44.58 10.25 -15.84
C THR A 282 43.62 11.44 -16.07
N LEU A 283 43.76 12.46 -15.24
CA LEU A 283 43.13 13.76 -15.39
C LEU A 283 44.18 14.75 -15.89
N GLU A 284 43.85 15.50 -16.92
CA GLU A 284 44.73 16.49 -17.53
C GLU A 284 43.96 17.78 -17.77
N LYS A 285 44.56 18.91 -17.38
CA LYS A 285 43.97 20.21 -17.57
C LYS A 285 44.08 20.63 -19.02
N LEU A 286 43.00 21.04 -19.61
CA LEU A 286 42.96 21.60 -20.98
C LEU A 286 43.10 23.12 -20.96
N SER A 287 43.64 23.68 -22.03
CA SER A 287 43.67 25.12 -22.28
C SER A 287 42.34 25.68 -22.70
N GLU A 288 41.46 24.82 -23.23
CA GLU A 288 40.14 25.15 -23.72
C GLU A 288 39.04 24.87 -22.69
N LYS A 289 37.94 25.60 -22.75
CA LYS A 289 36.78 25.35 -21.88
C LYS A 289 35.92 24.22 -22.43
N LYS A 290 36.39 22.99 -22.28
CA LYS A 290 35.66 21.76 -22.63
C LYS A 290 36.05 20.63 -21.69
N ILE A 291 35.20 19.59 -21.68
CA ILE A 291 35.54 18.31 -21.03
C ILE A 291 35.68 17.25 -22.11
N VAL A 292 36.74 16.48 -22.01
CA VAL A 292 37.03 15.39 -22.94
C VAL A 292 37.11 14.09 -22.14
N PHE A 293 36.40 13.06 -22.57
CA PHE A 293 36.55 11.70 -22.10
C PHE A 293 37.19 10.85 -23.17
N ASP A 294 38.21 10.12 -22.78
CA ASP A 294 38.96 9.19 -23.62
C ASP A 294 39.08 7.84 -22.88
N SER A 295 38.20 6.88 -23.24
CA SER A 295 38.14 5.54 -22.65
C SER A 295 38.91 4.59 -23.56
N ARG A 296 40.21 4.36 -23.25
CA ARG A 296 41.13 3.58 -24.10
C ARG A 296 40.80 2.09 -24.09
N ASP A 297 40.18 1.59 -23.03
CA ASP A 297 39.74 0.20 -22.90
C ASP A 297 38.52 -0.13 -23.77
N MET A 298 37.66 0.86 -24.02
CA MET A 298 36.50 0.74 -24.89
C MET A 298 36.68 1.36 -26.28
N ASP A 299 37.80 2.03 -26.52
CA ASP A 299 38.11 2.77 -27.75
C ASP A 299 37.02 3.80 -28.08
N VAL A 300 36.62 4.58 -27.07
CA VAL A 300 35.56 5.61 -27.20
C VAL A 300 36.11 6.97 -26.79
N HIS A 301 35.81 7.98 -27.60
CA HIS A 301 36.17 9.38 -27.36
C HIS A 301 34.91 10.26 -27.37
N GLY A 302 34.87 11.24 -26.46
CA GLY A 302 33.78 12.21 -26.39
C GLY A 302 34.24 13.59 -25.94
N GLU A 303 33.76 14.63 -26.63
CA GLU A 303 34.02 16.04 -26.30
C GLU A 303 32.70 16.75 -25.92
N PHE A 304 32.74 17.52 -24.83
CA PHE A 304 31.59 18.23 -24.28
C PHE A 304 31.94 19.70 -24.06
N ASN A 305 31.30 20.57 -24.81
CA ASN A 305 31.51 22.01 -24.73
C ASN A 305 30.49 22.73 -23.82
N THR A 306 29.43 22.02 -23.40
CA THR A 306 28.39 22.49 -22.46
C THR A 306 28.16 21.49 -21.35
N ILE A 307 27.45 21.90 -20.29
CA ILE A 307 27.26 21.10 -19.09
C ILE A 307 26.07 20.16 -19.24
N GLU A 308 25.05 20.52 -20.00
CA GLU A 308 23.77 19.81 -20.09
C GLU A 308 23.93 18.33 -20.49
N PRO A 309 24.76 17.97 -21.50
CA PRO A 309 24.97 16.54 -21.82
C PRO A 309 25.70 15.75 -20.73
N LEU A 310 26.46 16.47 -19.87
CA LEU A 310 27.18 15.85 -18.76
C LEU A 310 26.28 15.57 -17.54
N GLN A 311 25.15 16.25 -17.44
CA GLN A 311 24.15 16.03 -16.40
C GLN A 311 23.25 14.80 -16.66
N ALA A 312 23.21 14.33 -17.92
CA ALA A 312 22.45 13.16 -18.34
C ALA A 312 23.18 11.87 -17.93
N THR A 313 22.83 11.32 -16.78
CA THR A 313 23.46 10.10 -16.19
C THR A 313 22.53 8.91 -16.13
N GLY A 314 21.30 9.02 -16.65
CA GLY A 314 20.27 7.99 -16.54
C GLY A 314 20.32 6.89 -17.60
N ASP A 315 21.12 7.04 -18.65
CA ASP A 315 21.26 6.01 -19.69
C ASP A 315 22.37 5.03 -19.33
N PRO A 316 22.05 3.76 -19.02
CA PRO A 316 23.04 2.73 -18.69
C PRO A 316 23.91 2.32 -19.89
N PHE A 317 23.51 2.65 -21.12
CA PHE A 317 24.26 2.36 -22.34
C PHE A 317 25.16 3.52 -22.80
N ASP A 318 25.11 4.65 -22.10
CA ASP A 318 26.05 5.74 -22.35
C ASP A 318 27.48 5.30 -21.95
N PRO A 319 28.43 5.25 -22.88
CA PRO A 319 29.79 4.83 -22.61
C PRO A 319 30.52 5.71 -21.58
N PHE A 320 30.00 6.90 -21.33
CA PHE A 320 30.54 7.88 -20.38
C PHE A 320 29.67 8.06 -19.14
N ALA A 321 28.66 7.22 -18.91
CA ALA A 321 27.76 7.33 -17.77
C ALA A 321 28.52 7.41 -16.43
N LEU A 322 29.54 6.59 -16.24
CA LEU A 322 30.35 6.56 -15.02
C LEU A 322 31.14 7.87 -14.83
N GLN A 323 31.78 8.37 -15.86
CA GLN A 323 32.57 9.60 -15.83
C GLN A 323 31.67 10.80 -15.55
N LYS A 324 30.51 10.89 -16.20
CA LYS A 324 29.49 11.92 -15.96
C LYS A 324 28.98 11.88 -14.52
N ALA A 325 28.63 10.70 -14.01
CA ALA A 325 28.20 10.51 -12.64
C ALA A 325 29.30 10.94 -11.65
N CYS A 326 30.57 10.64 -11.92
CA CYS A 326 31.68 11.10 -11.09
C CYS A 326 31.81 12.62 -11.03
N LEU A 327 31.64 13.34 -12.15
CA LEU A 327 31.67 14.81 -12.18
C LEU A 327 30.58 15.42 -11.31
N LEU A 328 29.37 14.87 -11.39
CA LEU A 328 28.24 15.28 -10.53
C LEU A 328 28.51 14.92 -9.05
N ALA A 329 28.95 13.67 -8.81
CA ALA A 329 29.19 13.16 -7.46
C ALA A 329 30.32 13.90 -6.73
N CYS A 330 31.32 14.40 -7.45
CA CYS A 330 32.39 15.20 -6.90
C CYS A 330 32.07 16.69 -6.82
N GLY A 331 30.87 17.12 -7.26
CA GLY A 331 30.47 18.54 -7.27
C GLY A 331 31.30 19.40 -8.23
N ILE A 332 31.87 18.79 -9.28
CA ILE A 332 32.66 19.50 -10.32
C ILE A 332 31.74 20.24 -11.28
N ILE A 333 30.60 19.66 -11.58
CA ILE A 333 29.53 20.28 -12.34
C ILE A 333 28.24 20.41 -11.49
N PRO A 334 27.40 21.43 -11.76
CA PRO A 334 26.11 21.57 -11.07
C PRO A 334 25.16 20.42 -11.45
N LYS A 335 24.12 20.24 -10.60
CA LYS A 335 23.01 19.30 -10.84
C LYS A 335 22.09 19.80 -11.94
#